data_62c35be2191bc0b41eb5beebad02a0e6
#
_entry.id   62c35be2191bc0b41eb5beebad02a0e6
#
_cell.length_a   1.000
_cell.length_b   1.000
_cell.length_c   1.000
_cell.angle_alpha   90.00
_cell.angle_beta   90.00
_cell.angle_gamma   90.00
#
_symmetry.space_group_name_H-M   'P 1'
#
loop_
_entity.id
_entity.type
_entity.pdbx_description
1 polymer ?
#
loop_
_entity_poly.entity_id
_entity_poly.type
_entity_poly.pdbx_seq_one_letter_code
_entity_poly.pdbx_strand_id
1 'polypeptide(L)'
;ARIENFDLGEDGLLSLRVRGHRRFHVVRTRVRDNGLVMADVEWRCADEDGEIRPEHALLGTLLQTMMEKAGTDLAKLPPRIFEHAGWVGWRLAQVLPITPEQRVSLLQEDDVHARLQRLLEWID
;
A
#
# COMPACT_ATOMS: atom_id res chain seq x y z
N ALA A 1 -6.40 1.29 9.15
CA ALA A 1 -7.31 1.18 7.99
C ALA A 1 -8.72 1.59 8.36
N ARG A 2 -9.47 1.99 7.38
CA ARG A 2 -10.87 2.37 7.53
C ARG A 2 -11.73 1.36 6.78
N ILE A 3 -12.81 0.90 7.41
CA ILE A 3 -13.79 0.03 6.74
C ILE A 3 -14.70 0.92 5.90
N GLU A 4 -14.69 0.72 4.58
CA GLU A 4 -15.52 1.49 3.64
C GLU A 4 -16.83 0.79 3.34
N ASN A 5 -16.83 -0.54 3.35
CA ASN A 5 -18.01 -1.32 3.05
C ASN A 5 -17.88 -2.72 3.66
N PHE A 6 -19.02 -3.35 3.91
CA PHE A 6 -19.07 -4.74 4.34
C PHE A 6 -20.27 -5.40 3.67
N ASP A 7 -20.14 -6.72 3.45
CA ASP A 7 -21.20 -7.53 2.85
C ASP A 7 -21.15 -8.92 3.45
N LEU A 8 -22.33 -9.54 3.58
CA LEU A 8 -22.45 -10.92 4.01
C LEU A 8 -22.66 -11.79 2.77
N GLY A 9 -21.69 -12.65 2.46
CA GLY A 9 -21.75 -13.54 1.31
C GLY A 9 -22.79 -14.62 1.47
N GLU A 10 -23.18 -15.26 0.35
CA GLU A 10 -24.13 -16.39 0.35
C GLU A 10 -23.63 -17.57 1.18
N ASP A 11 -22.32 -17.70 1.33
CA ASP A 11 -21.66 -18.71 2.16
C ASP A 11 -21.68 -18.40 3.66
N GLY A 12 -22.28 -17.28 4.05
CA GLY A 12 -22.34 -16.82 5.43
C GLY A 12 -21.07 -16.10 5.91
N LEU A 13 -20.08 -15.90 5.03
CA LEU A 13 -18.85 -15.20 5.38
C LEU A 13 -18.99 -13.69 5.19
N LEU A 14 -18.40 -12.95 6.12
CA LEU A 14 -18.38 -11.50 6.07
C LEU A 14 -17.22 -11.01 5.18
N SER A 15 -17.54 -10.22 4.17
CA SER A 15 -16.56 -9.56 3.30
C SER A 15 -16.44 -8.09 3.68
N LEU A 16 -15.20 -7.61 3.76
CA LEU A 16 -14.90 -6.23 4.11
C LEU A 16 -14.11 -5.57 2.98
N ARG A 17 -14.44 -4.32 2.70
CA ARG A 17 -13.60 -3.44 1.90
C ARG A 17 -12.98 -2.41 2.84
N VAL A 18 -11.65 -2.38 2.88
CA VAL A 18 -10.91 -1.48 3.75
C VAL A 18 -10.00 -0.57 2.93
N ARG A 19 -9.79 0.64 3.44
CA ARG A 19 -8.85 1.59 2.85
C ARG A 19 -7.74 1.89 3.85
N GLY A 20 -6.50 1.88 3.40
CA GLY A 20 -5.37 2.32 4.19
C GLY A 20 -5.52 3.77 4.59
N HIS A 21 -5.09 4.10 5.80
CA HIS A 21 -5.11 5.44 6.36
C HIS A 21 -3.70 5.81 6.81
N ARG A 22 -3.54 6.36 8.01
CA ARG A 22 -2.23 6.72 8.55
C ARG A 22 -1.45 5.46 8.90
N ARG A 23 -0.14 5.49 8.65
CA ARG A 23 0.77 4.43 9.07
C ARG A 23 1.18 4.63 10.52
N PHE A 24 1.39 3.54 11.21
CA PHE A 24 1.88 3.56 12.59
C PHE A 24 2.84 2.39 12.82
N HIS A 25 3.68 2.54 13.86
CA HIS A 25 4.54 1.47 14.36
C HIS A 25 4.04 1.03 15.73
N VAL A 26 3.86 -0.26 15.93
CA VAL A 26 3.42 -0.81 17.21
C VAL A 26 4.63 -0.86 18.16
N VAL A 27 4.53 -0.13 19.27
CA VAL A 27 5.58 -0.13 20.31
C VAL A 27 5.41 -1.31 21.25
N ARG A 28 4.16 -1.56 21.68
CA ARG A 28 3.83 -2.69 22.54
C ARG A 28 2.33 -2.99 22.44
N THR A 29 1.98 -4.22 22.78
CA THR A 29 0.59 -4.67 22.81
C THR A 29 0.19 -5.08 24.22
N ARG A 30 -1.10 -5.05 24.49
CA ARG A 30 -1.70 -5.57 25.71
C ARG A 30 -3.09 -6.12 25.38
N VAL A 31 -3.57 -7.04 26.21
CA VAL A 31 -4.88 -7.64 26.04
C VAL A 31 -5.77 -7.21 27.20
N ARG A 32 -6.94 -6.68 26.91
CA ARG A 32 -7.94 -6.32 27.93
C ARG A 32 -8.61 -7.58 28.46
N ASP A 33 -9.29 -7.43 29.62
CA ASP A 33 -10.01 -8.53 30.27
C ASP A 33 -11.06 -9.18 29.37
N ASN A 34 -11.63 -8.41 28.43
CA ASN A 34 -12.60 -8.91 27.45
C ASN A 34 -11.96 -9.58 26.22
N GLY A 35 -10.63 -9.76 26.22
CA GLY A 35 -9.89 -10.35 25.09
C GLY A 35 -9.51 -9.38 23.98
N LEU A 36 -9.87 -8.10 24.07
CA LEU A 36 -9.54 -7.10 23.05
C LEU A 36 -8.07 -6.75 23.13
N VAL A 37 -7.38 -6.88 21.98
CA VAL A 37 -5.98 -6.49 21.86
C VAL A 37 -5.88 -4.99 21.68
N MET A 38 -5.08 -4.34 22.54
CA MET A 38 -4.78 -2.91 22.49
C MET A 38 -3.30 -2.74 22.14
N ALA A 39 -2.97 -1.65 21.46
CA ALA A 39 -1.60 -1.34 21.11
C ALA A 39 -1.27 0.11 21.39
N ASP A 40 -0.08 0.34 21.95
CA ASP A 40 0.52 1.67 21.97
C ASP A 40 1.31 1.84 20.70
N VAL A 41 1.06 2.93 19.97
CA VAL A 41 1.62 3.13 18.62
C VAL A 41 2.34 4.46 18.51
N GLU A 42 3.31 4.50 17.58
CA GLU A 42 3.91 5.73 17.11
C GLU A 42 3.41 6.00 15.70
N TRP A 43 2.84 7.18 15.50
CA TRP A 43 2.37 7.57 14.19
C TRP A 43 3.53 7.89 13.26
N ARG A 44 3.51 7.36 12.05
CA ARG A 44 4.47 7.70 11.02
C ARG A 44 4.07 8.98 10.30
N CYS A 45 5.06 9.68 9.75
CA CYS A 45 4.81 10.86 8.92
C CYS A 45 4.12 10.46 7.62
N ALA A 46 3.30 11.37 7.08
CA ALA A 46 2.77 11.21 5.73
C ALA A 46 3.93 11.22 4.72
N ASP A 47 3.72 10.55 3.58
CA ASP A 47 4.70 10.58 2.50
C ASP A 47 4.88 12.02 1.99
N GLU A 48 6.13 12.38 1.71
CA GLU A 48 6.41 13.62 1.00
C GLU A 48 6.00 13.47 -0.47
N ASP A 49 5.41 14.52 -1.01
CA ASP A 49 5.12 14.56 -2.44
C ASP A 49 6.43 14.58 -3.22
N GLY A 50 6.53 13.74 -4.24
CA GLY A 50 7.71 13.66 -5.06
C GLY A 50 7.46 12.95 -6.37
N GLU A 51 8.17 13.40 -7.40
CA GLU A 51 8.15 12.74 -8.69
C GLU A 51 9.05 11.51 -8.64
N ILE A 52 8.66 10.50 -9.42
CA ILE A 52 9.47 9.30 -9.59
C ILE A 52 10.81 9.67 -10.23
N ARG A 53 11.90 9.14 -9.67
CA ARG A 53 13.25 9.39 -10.21
C ARG A 53 13.50 8.58 -11.47
N PRO A 54 14.42 9.03 -12.36
CA PRO A 54 14.72 8.28 -13.59
C PRO A 54 15.08 6.82 -13.37
N GLU A 55 15.80 6.50 -12.29
CA GLU A 55 16.18 5.13 -11.97
C GLU A 55 14.99 4.23 -11.59
N HIS A 56 13.85 4.83 -11.26
CA HIS A 56 12.61 4.11 -10.91
C HIS A 56 11.51 4.27 -11.96
N ALA A 57 11.77 4.97 -13.06
CA ALA A 57 10.75 5.26 -14.08
C ALA A 57 10.11 3.99 -14.66
N LEU A 58 10.87 2.91 -14.76
CA LEU A 58 10.38 1.62 -15.24
C LEU A 58 9.24 1.08 -14.38
N LEU A 59 9.27 1.35 -13.07
CA LEU A 59 8.21 0.91 -12.16
C LEU A 59 6.86 1.56 -12.47
N GLY A 60 6.87 2.85 -12.82
CA GLY A 60 5.65 3.55 -13.25
C GLY A 60 5.08 2.96 -14.54
N THR A 61 5.94 2.67 -15.51
CA THR A 61 5.55 2.03 -16.78
C THR A 61 4.99 0.62 -16.52
N LEU A 62 5.65 -0.15 -15.66
CA LEU A 62 5.20 -1.49 -15.30
C LEU A 62 3.80 -1.44 -14.68
N LEU A 63 3.59 -0.56 -13.72
CA LEU A 63 2.29 -0.42 -13.07
C LEU A 63 1.21 -0.04 -14.07
N GLN A 64 1.49 0.92 -14.95
CA GLN A 64 0.55 1.34 -16.00
C GLN A 64 0.15 0.16 -16.88
N THR A 65 1.12 -0.63 -17.33
CA THR A 65 0.87 -1.82 -18.15
C THR A 65 0.02 -2.85 -17.40
N MET A 66 0.32 -3.09 -16.14
CA MET A 66 -0.44 -4.04 -15.32
C MET A 66 -1.89 -3.60 -15.14
N MET A 67 -2.12 -2.32 -14.92
CA MET A 67 -3.47 -1.78 -14.74
C MET A 67 -4.27 -1.82 -16.04
N GLU A 68 -3.63 -1.54 -17.19
CA GLU A 68 -4.27 -1.67 -18.50
C GLU A 68 -4.72 -3.11 -18.74
N LYS A 69 -3.86 -4.08 -18.47
CA LYS A 69 -4.17 -5.51 -18.64
C LYS A 69 -5.28 -5.98 -17.69
N ALA A 70 -5.39 -5.37 -16.52
CA ALA A 70 -6.44 -5.67 -15.55
C ALA A 70 -7.79 -5.01 -15.90
N GLY A 71 -7.85 -4.24 -16.99
CA GLY A 71 -9.07 -3.57 -17.43
C GLY A 71 -9.38 -2.26 -16.72
N THR A 72 -8.41 -1.69 -16.00
CA THR A 72 -8.60 -0.40 -15.32
C THR A 72 -8.74 0.71 -16.37
N ASP A 73 -9.74 1.57 -16.17
CA ASP A 73 -9.92 2.75 -17.00
C ASP A 73 -8.95 3.84 -16.56
N LEU A 74 -7.82 3.95 -17.26
CA LEU A 74 -6.76 4.90 -16.91
C LEU A 74 -7.20 6.36 -17.12
N ALA A 75 -8.19 6.60 -17.98
CA ALA A 75 -8.70 7.94 -18.24
C ALA A 75 -9.38 8.55 -17.01
N LYS A 76 -9.83 7.73 -16.05
CA LYS A 76 -10.46 8.19 -14.81
C LYS A 76 -9.44 8.57 -13.73
N LEU A 77 -8.16 8.27 -13.95
CA LEU A 77 -7.11 8.60 -12.99
C LEU A 77 -6.66 10.05 -13.17
N PRO A 78 -6.15 10.69 -12.10
CA PRO A 78 -5.58 12.04 -12.22
C PRO A 78 -4.46 12.07 -13.25
N PRO A 79 -4.27 13.20 -13.96
CA PRO A 79 -3.16 13.34 -14.88
C PRO A 79 -1.81 13.12 -14.17
N ARG A 80 -0.88 12.47 -14.85
CA ARG A 80 0.48 12.25 -14.35
C ARG A 80 0.57 11.43 -13.05
N ILE A 81 -0.49 10.65 -12.72
CA ILE A 81 -0.49 9.87 -11.48
C ILE A 81 0.67 8.85 -11.44
N PHE A 82 1.07 8.31 -12.59
CA PHE A 82 2.18 7.35 -12.69
C PHE A 82 3.56 7.99 -12.49
N GLU A 83 3.63 9.30 -12.35
CA GLU A 83 4.86 10.03 -12.04
C GLU A 83 4.99 10.32 -10.53
N HIS A 84 3.96 10.02 -9.74
CA HIS A 84 3.96 10.21 -8.29
C HIS A 84 4.60 9.01 -7.59
N ALA A 85 5.78 9.22 -7.00
CA ALA A 85 6.56 8.15 -6.39
C ALA A 85 5.81 7.42 -5.28
N GLY A 86 5.14 8.15 -4.39
CA GLY A 86 4.37 7.54 -3.29
C GLY A 86 3.22 6.69 -3.79
N TRP A 87 2.43 7.23 -4.70
CA TRP A 87 1.27 6.51 -5.24
C TRP A 87 1.69 5.24 -5.98
N VAL A 88 2.71 5.34 -6.84
CA VAL A 88 3.23 4.20 -7.60
C VAL A 88 3.73 3.10 -6.66
N GLY A 89 4.47 3.47 -5.64
CA GLY A 89 5.00 2.52 -4.67
C GLY A 89 3.91 1.74 -3.93
N TRP A 90 2.90 2.44 -3.42
CA TRP A 90 1.81 1.78 -2.70
C TRP A 90 0.94 0.93 -3.61
N ARG A 91 0.69 1.37 -4.83
CA ARG A 91 -0.10 0.59 -5.77
C ARG A 91 0.63 -0.67 -6.22
N LEU A 92 1.94 -0.58 -6.49
CA LEU A 92 2.75 -1.77 -6.79
C LEU A 92 2.77 -2.74 -5.62
N ALA A 93 2.86 -2.25 -4.39
CA ALA A 93 2.82 -3.10 -3.20
C ALA A 93 1.52 -3.90 -3.10
N GLN A 94 0.42 -3.37 -3.63
CA GLN A 94 -0.86 -4.07 -3.68
C GLN A 94 -0.91 -5.16 -4.75
N VAL A 95 -0.37 -4.88 -5.94
CA VAL A 95 -0.59 -5.73 -7.12
C VAL A 95 0.53 -6.74 -7.37
N LEU A 96 1.73 -6.49 -6.86
CA LEU A 96 2.85 -7.40 -7.03
C LEU A 96 2.73 -8.63 -6.09
N PRO A 97 3.20 -9.81 -6.54
CA PRO A 97 3.16 -11.02 -5.72
C PRO A 97 4.31 -11.05 -4.71
N ILE A 98 4.33 -10.08 -3.81
CA ILE A 98 5.33 -10.00 -2.73
C ILE A 98 4.78 -10.64 -1.46
N THR A 99 5.68 -11.02 -0.55
CA THR A 99 5.28 -11.67 0.71
C THR A 99 4.65 -10.67 1.68
N PRO A 100 3.83 -11.15 2.64
CA PRO A 100 3.32 -10.27 3.70
C PRO A 100 4.44 -9.56 4.48
N GLU A 101 5.56 -10.22 4.72
CA GLU A 101 6.73 -9.65 5.40
C GLU A 101 7.33 -8.50 4.59
N GLN A 102 7.43 -8.68 3.27
CA GLN A 102 7.87 -7.61 2.38
C GLN A 102 6.92 -6.41 2.42
N ARG A 103 5.61 -6.64 2.41
CA ARG A 103 4.62 -5.57 2.52
C ARG A 103 4.75 -4.80 3.83
N VAL A 104 4.95 -5.51 4.94
CA VAL A 104 5.15 -4.86 6.24
C VAL A 104 6.41 -4.02 6.23
N SER A 105 7.49 -4.50 5.62
CA SER A 105 8.74 -3.73 5.53
C SER A 105 8.56 -2.43 4.75
N LEU A 106 7.72 -2.44 3.70
CA LEU A 106 7.39 -1.22 2.95
C LEU A 106 6.60 -0.23 3.81
N LEU A 107 5.68 -0.72 4.63
CA LEU A 107 4.91 0.13 5.54
C LEU A 107 5.80 0.83 6.57
N GLN A 108 6.92 0.21 6.93
CA GLN A 108 7.88 0.76 7.89
C GLN A 108 8.89 1.72 7.26
N GLU A 109 8.97 1.75 5.93
CA GLU A 109 9.89 2.64 5.22
C GLU A 109 9.25 4.01 4.98
N ASP A 110 9.86 5.06 5.53
CA ASP A 110 9.34 6.42 5.43
C ASP A 110 9.75 7.14 4.14
N ASP A 111 10.84 6.70 3.49
CA ASP A 111 11.32 7.30 2.24
C ASP A 111 10.65 6.63 1.04
N VAL A 112 9.89 7.43 0.27
CA VAL A 112 9.19 6.94 -0.92
C VAL A 112 10.14 6.35 -1.97
N HIS A 113 11.32 6.93 -2.13
CA HIS A 113 12.31 6.45 -3.11
C HIS A 113 12.99 5.16 -2.66
N ALA A 114 13.27 5.02 -1.37
CA ALA A 114 13.79 3.77 -0.82
C ALA A 114 12.77 2.64 -0.95
N ARG A 115 11.50 2.95 -0.82
CA ARG A 115 10.39 2.01 -1.02
C ARG A 115 10.38 1.50 -2.46
N LEU A 116 10.48 2.41 -3.43
CA LEU A 116 10.56 2.04 -4.85
C LEU A 116 11.81 1.21 -5.15
N GLN A 117 12.94 1.54 -4.55
CA GLN A 117 14.18 0.78 -4.74
C GLN A 117 14.03 -0.65 -4.26
N ARG A 118 13.40 -0.87 -3.12
CA ARG A 118 13.12 -2.22 -2.63
C ARG A 118 12.25 -3.02 -3.60
N LEU A 119 11.18 -2.38 -4.11
CA LEU A 119 10.30 -3.00 -5.09
C LEU A 119 11.07 -3.40 -6.35
N LEU A 120 11.94 -2.52 -6.83
CA LEU A 120 12.76 -2.80 -8.01
C LEU A 120 13.68 -4.01 -7.78
N GLU A 121 14.31 -4.11 -6.63
CA GLU A 121 15.17 -5.21 -6.25
C GLU A 121 14.40 -6.54 -6.17
N TRP A 122 13.18 -6.52 -5.69
CA TRP A 122 12.37 -7.72 -5.57
C TRP A 122 11.80 -8.24 -6.90
N ILE A 123 11.72 -7.38 -7.91
CA ILE A 123 11.23 -7.75 -9.24
C ILE A 123 12.29 -8.53 -10.02
N ASP A 124 13.57 -8.26 -9.79
CA ASP A 124 14.68 -8.91 -10.50
C ASP A 124 14.88 -10.38 -10.08
#